data_1eef6fad80910c5f869e4c24c78c6d95
#
_entry.id   1eef6fad80910c5f869e4c24c78c6d95
#
_cell.length_a   1.000
_cell.length_b   1.000
_cell.length_c   1.000
_cell.angle_alpha   90.00
_cell.angle_beta   90.00
_cell.angle_gamma   90.00
#
_symmetry.space_group_name_H-M   'P 1'
#
loop_
_entity.id
_entity.type
_entity.pdbx_description
1 polymer ?
#
loop_
_entity_poly.entity_id
_entity_poly.type
_entity_poly.pdbx_seq_one_letter_code
_entity_poly.pdbx_strand_id
1 'polypeptide(L)'
;MTTIAVRAAHVPAQGTDPFGDALAEATAAWLAAKKPTTREAYRRDVQFWMGFCAQRGTHVLTARKPDADLFGAWLQDPAGALGGGRRLSAASAARRMAAVSSWYRYLVACDLHERNPFEAAERPKVDRDFSATAWLDEAGARRLIEVAETRKSASRVRDVAMVRLMLQLGIRVTEVVALDLSALGAVRGQRTVVISGKGGKRVQRALPAAAGAALDDYLAERAAREGTEPGSLTGRLFVTSSGRAVDRVEVFRLVRRLAELAGVQHPESITPHALRHTFATIATERGADLDDLQDAMGHADPRTTRRYQRAARRLERDPSHLVAAALG
;
A
#
# COMPACT_ATOMS: atom_id res chain seq x y z
N MET A 1 2.40 -6.90 41.73
CA MET A 1 3.20 -7.31 40.57
C MET A 1 3.00 -8.80 40.38
N THR A 2 2.08 -9.21 39.54
CA THR A 2 1.80 -10.62 39.27
C THR A 2 1.93 -10.85 37.78
N THR A 3 3.04 -11.44 37.41
CA THR A 3 3.37 -11.85 36.03
C THR A 3 2.45 -12.99 35.63
N ILE A 4 1.54 -12.78 34.71
CA ILE A 4 0.71 -13.85 34.11
C ILE A 4 1.57 -14.50 33.00
N ALA A 5 2.15 -15.64 33.33
CA ALA A 5 2.79 -16.52 32.37
C ALA A 5 1.72 -17.14 31.46
N VAL A 6 1.83 -16.93 30.16
CA VAL A 6 1.00 -17.61 29.15
C VAL A 6 1.42 -19.08 29.12
N ARG A 7 0.64 -19.94 29.76
CA ARG A 7 0.73 -21.38 29.60
C ARG A 7 0.21 -21.75 28.22
N ALA A 8 1.04 -22.41 27.43
CA ALA A 8 0.62 -23.10 26.21
C ALA A 8 -0.50 -24.09 26.56
N ALA A 9 -1.69 -23.88 25.99
CA ALA A 9 -2.79 -24.78 26.15
C ALA A 9 -2.48 -26.10 25.45
N HIS A 10 -2.52 -27.15 26.24
CA HIS A 10 -2.43 -28.53 25.79
C HIS A 10 -3.61 -28.84 24.87
N VAL A 11 -3.32 -29.26 23.63
CA VAL A 11 -4.32 -29.73 22.67
C VAL A 11 -4.66 -31.16 23.05
N PRO A 12 -5.91 -31.49 23.41
CA PRO A 12 -6.30 -32.88 23.58
C PRO A 12 -6.38 -33.59 22.23
N ALA A 13 -5.92 -34.84 22.18
CA ALA A 13 -5.94 -35.69 21.01
C ALA A 13 -7.36 -36.07 20.57
N GLN A 14 -7.60 -35.99 19.26
CA GLN A 14 -8.47 -36.80 18.40
C GLN A 14 -9.82 -37.26 18.96
N GLY A 15 -10.80 -36.35 18.84
CA GLY A 15 -12.14 -36.66 18.40
C GLY A 15 -12.38 -35.79 17.17
N THR A 16 -12.74 -36.37 16.04
CA THR A 16 -13.11 -35.65 14.81
C THR A 16 -14.27 -34.73 15.17
N ASP A 17 -14.02 -33.43 15.29
CA ASP A 17 -15.05 -32.40 15.35
C ASP A 17 -15.50 -32.14 13.91
N PRO A 18 -16.63 -32.73 13.46
CA PRO A 18 -17.06 -32.61 12.06
C PRO A 18 -17.37 -31.14 11.70
N PHE A 19 -17.65 -30.29 12.69
CA PHE A 19 -17.81 -28.84 12.47
C PHE A 19 -16.46 -28.15 12.33
N GLY A 20 -15.42 -28.60 13.02
CA GLY A 20 -14.07 -28.08 12.89
C GLY A 20 -13.47 -28.37 11.52
N ASP A 21 -13.65 -29.59 11.01
CA ASP A 21 -13.17 -29.99 9.69
C ASP A 21 -13.91 -29.25 8.58
N ALA A 22 -15.26 -29.17 8.64
CA ALA A 22 -16.07 -28.44 7.67
C ALA A 22 -15.76 -26.92 7.66
N LEU A 23 -15.53 -26.33 8.83
CA LEU A 23 -15.12 -24.92 8.96
C LEU A 23 -13.72 -24.69 8.33
N ALA A 24 -12.77 -25.61 8.56
CA ALA A 24 -11.43 -25.52 8.02
C ALA A 24 -11.45 -25.63 6.48
N GLU A 25 -12.21 -26.59 5.94
CA GLU A 25 -12.38 -26.81 4.51
C GLU A 25 -13.03 -25.58 3.84
N ALA A 26 -14.16 -25.08 4.37
CA ALA A 26 -14.83 -23.90 3.87
C ALA A 26 -13.92 -22.66 3.92
N THR A 27 -13.14 -22.50 4.99
CA THR A 27 -12.19 -21.40 5.12
C THR A 27 -11.07 -21.50 4.08
N ALA A 28 -10.54 -22.69 3.85
CA ALA A 28 -9.52 -22.95 2.84
C ALA A 28 -10.04 -22.67 1.42
N ALA A 29 -11.24 -23.12 1.10
CA ALA A 29 -11.90 -22.90 -0.19
C ALA A 29 -12.17 -21.40 -0.43
N TRP A 30 -12.69 -20.67 0.59
CA TRP A 30 -12.90 -19.24 0.52
C TRP A 30 -11.59 -18.48 0.30
N LEU A 31 -10.50 -18.87 0.96
CA LEU A 31 -9.18 -18.27 0.78
C LEU A 31 -8.59 -18.59 -0.60
N ALA A 32 -8.77 -19.81 -1.10
CA ALA A 32 -8.26 -20.24 -2.39
C ALA A 32 -8.79 -19.38 -3.55
N ALA A 33 -10.04 -18.93 -3.45
CA ALA A 33 -10.66 -18.03 -4.43
C ALA A 33 -10.10 -16.60 -4.42
N LYS A 34 -9.20 -16.24 -3.49
CA LYS A 34 -8.61 -14.90 -3.39
C LYS A 34 -7.24 -14.84 -4.05
N LYS A 35 -6.88 -13.64 -4.58
CA LYS A 35 -5.51 -13.39 -5.07
C LYS A 35 -4.48 -13.57 -3.94
N PRO A 36 -3.24 -14.01 -4.22
CA PRO A 36 -2.26 -14.38 -3.19
C PRO A 36 -2.09 -13.32 -2.08
N THR A 37 -1.93 -12.05 -2.45
CA THR A 37 -1.76 -10.94 -1.47
C THR A 37 -3.02 -10.70 -0.63
N THR A 38 -4.20 -10.84 -1.21
CA THR A 38 -5.49 -10.72 -0.51
C THR A 38 -5.71 -11.92 0.41
N ARG A 39 -5.36 -13.11 -0.05
CA ARG A 39 -5.45 -14.38 0.71
C ARG A 39 -4.72 -14.29 2.03
N GLU A 40 -3.47 -13.84 2.00
CA GLU A 40 -2.64 -13.70 3.20
C GLU A 40 -3.16 -12.64 4.17
N ALA A 41 -3.66 -11.50 3.65
CA ALA A 41 -4.29 -10.49 4.48
C ALA A 41 -5.59 -11.01 5.13
N TYR A 42 -6.43 -11.69 4.36
CA TYR A 42 -7.71 -12.22 4.82
C TYR A 42 -7.53 -13.37 5.82
N ARG A 43 -6.51 -14.24 5.61
CA ARG A 43 -6.16 -15.28 6.59
C ARG A 43 -5.86 -14.65 7.94
N ARG A 44 -4.99 -13.64 7.98
CA ARG A 44 -4.67 -12.92 9.23
C ARG A 44 -5.89 -12.26 9.85
N ASP A 45 -6.77 -11.67 9.06
CA ASP A 45 -7.97 -11.02 9.58
C ASP A 45 -8.93 -12.01 10.24
N VAL A 46 -9.13 -13.19 9.63
CA VAL A 46 -9.94 -14.27 10.20
C VAL A 46 -9.29 -14.85 11.46
N GLN A 47 -7.95 -15.03 11.46
CA GLN A 47 -7.22 -15.48 12.65
C GLN A 47 -7.37 -14.51 13.83
N PHE A 48 -7.35 -13.20 13.58
CA PHE A 48 -7.61 -12.19 14.63
C PHE A 48 -9.03 -12.32 15.20
N TRP A 49 -10.00 -12.55 14.33
CA TRP A 49 -11.38 -12.79 14.75
C TRP A 49 -11.52 -14.07 15.58
N MET A 50 -10.96 -15.18 15.11
CA MET A 50 -10.98 -16.46 15.85
C MET A 50 -10.30 -16.31 17.22
N GLY A 51 -9.15 -15.63 17.29
CA GLY A 51 -8.45 -15.34 18.55
C GLY A 51 -9.29 -14.49 19.51
N PHE A 52 -9.99 -13.48 19.00
CA PHE A 52 -10.91 -12.67 19.80
C PHE A 52 -12.08 -13.50 20.35
N CYS A 53 -12.70 -14.34 19.53
CA CYS A 53 -13.77 -15.24 19.96
C CYS A 53 -13.28 -16.22 21.04
N ALA A 54 -12.11 -16.82 20.83
CA ALA A 54 -11.51 -17.77 21.80
C ALA A 54 -11.24 -17.10 23.16
N GLN A 55 -10.74 -15.87 23.19
CA GLN A 55 -10.51 -15.10 24.42
C GLN A 55 -11.81 -14.85 25.20
N ARG A 56 -12.94 -14.80 24.50
CA ARG A 56 -14.29 -14.59 25.08
C ARG A 56 -15.05 -15.88 25.36
N GLY A 57 -14.47 -17.04 25.08
CA GLY A 57 -15.16 -18.31 25.19
C GLY A 57 -16.31 -18.49 24.18
N THR A 58 -16.31 -17.72 23.08
CA THR A 58 -17.33 -17.78 22.03
C THR A 58 -16.79 -18.59 20.86
N HIS A 59 -17.57 -19.57 20.38
CA HIS A 59 -17.23 -20.26 19.15
C HIS A 59 -17.63 -19.43 17.93
N VAL A 60 -16.81 -19.43 16.86
CA VAL A 60 -17.07 -18.59 15.67
C VAL A 60 -18.36 -18.95 14.96
N LEU A 61 -18.82 -20.22 15.02
CA LEU A 61 -20.07 -20.65 14.42
C LEU A 61 -21.33 -20.28 15.26
N THR A 62 -21.14 -19.80 16.49
CA THR A 62 -22.23 -19.32 17.35
C THR A 62 -22.18 -17.82 17.58
N ALA A 63 -21.20 -17.14 17.01
CA ALA A 63 -21.01 -15.70 17.16
C ALA A 63 -22.20 -14.91 16.57
N ARG A 64 -22.58 -13.83 17.24
CA ARG A 64 -23.73 -12.98 16.91
C ARG A 64 -23.30 -11.52 16.72
N LYS A 65 -24.24 -10.67 16.28
CA LYS A 65 -23.98 -9.24 16.09
C LYS A 65 -23.28 -8.56 17.28
N PRO A 66 -23.65 -8.79 18.55
CA PRO A 66 -22.94 -8.18 19.68
C PRO A 66 -21.44 -8.52 19.72
N ASP A 67 -21.05 -9.74 19.32
CA ASP A 67 -19.65 -10.15 19.25
C ASP A 67 -18.90 -9.38 18.15
N ALA A 68 -19.55 -9.17 17.02
CA ALA A 68 -19.00 -8.38 15.91
C ALA A 68 -18.83 -6.90 16.29
N ASP A 69 -19.78 -6.31 17.02
CA ASP A 69 -19.69 -4.93 17.51
C ASP A 69 -18.54 -4.79 18.53
N LEU A 70 -18.46 -5.72 19.49
CA LEU A 70 -17.36 -5.77 20.47
C LEU A 70 -16.00 -5.98 19.81
N PHE A 71 -15.93 -6.79 18.75
CA PHE A 71 -14.69 -6.94 17.96
C PHE A 71 -14.27 -5.62 17.32
N GLY A 72 -15.22 -4.85 16.78
CA GLY A 72 -14.96 -3.53 16.22
C GLY A 72 -14.36 -2.57 17.26
N ALA A 73 -14.92 -2.55 18.46
CA ALA A 73 -14.40 -1.77 19.58
C ALA A 73 -13.01 -2.24 20.02
N TRP A 74 -12.82 -3.55 20.19
CA TRP A 74 -11.54 -4.15 20.57
C TRP A 74 -10.41 -3.84 19.57
N LEU A 75 -10.70 -3.80 18.28
CA LEU A 75 -9.72 -3.44 17.25
C LEU A 75 -9.20 -2.01 17.41
N GLN A 76 -9.99 -1.11 18.01
CA GLN A 76 -9.63 0.29 18.21
C GLN A 76 -9.17 0.59 19.65
N ASP A 77 -9.27 -0.38 20.56
CA ASP A 77 -8.82 -0.23 21.94
C ASP A 77 -7.28 -0.32 22.00
N PRO A 78 -6.59 0.64 22.62
CA PRO A 78 -5.14 0.56 22.88
C PRO A 78 -4.72 -0.69 23.66
N ALA A 79 -5.56 -1.20 24.54
CA ALA A 79 -5.35 -2.46 25.29
C ALA A 79 -5.80 -3.72 24.50
N GLY A 80 -6.41 -3.52 23.32
CA GLY A 80 -7.05 -4.57 22.54
C GLY A 80 -6.11 -5.31 21.59
N ALA A 81 -6.47 -5.34 20.31
CA ALA A 81 -5.91 -6.21 19.28
C ALA A 81 -4.38 -6.17 19.09
N LEU A 82 -3.75 -5.04 19.32
CA LEU A 82 -2.30 -4.88 19.12
C LEU A 82 -1.53 -4.89 20.45
N GLY A 83 -2.21 -4.67 21.58
CA GLY A 83 -1.57 -4.51 22.88
C GLY A 83 -0.62 -3.30 22.95
N GLY A 84 0.01 -3.10 24.12
CA GLY A 84 1.09 -2.11 24.26
C GLY A 84 0.72 -0.66 23.94
N GLY A 85 -0.55 -0.27 24.11
CA GLY A 85 -1.04 1.08 23.83
C GLY A 85 -1.31 1.37 22.34
N ARG A 86 -1.22 0.39 21.46
CA ARG A 86 -1.42 0.53 20.01
C ARG A 86 -2.84 0.15 19.62
N ARG A 87 -3.48 0.98 18.80
CA ARG A 87 -4.80 0.73 18.22
C ARG A 87 -4.74 0.70 16.69
N LEU A 88 -5.67 -0.01 16.07
CA LEU A 88 -5.84 0.10 14.62
C LEU A 88 -6.51 1.42 14.25
N SER A 89 -6.12 1.97 13.10
CA SER A 89 -6.87 3.08 12.50
C SER A 89 -8.29 2.62 12.15
N ALA A 90 -9.25 3.56 12.14
CA ALA A 90 -10.62 3.30 11.74
C ALA A 90 -10.72 2.58 10.38
N ALA A 91 -9.90 3.01 9.39
CA ALA A 91 -9.83 2.38 8.08
C ALA A 91 -9.35 0.92 8.14
N SER A 92 -8.31 0.64 8.97
CA SER A 92 -7.77 -0.71 9.13
C SER A 92 -8.76 -1.62 9.85
N ALA A 93 -9.44 -1.12 10.89
CA ALA A 93 -10.47 -1.86 11.61
C ALA A 93 -11.67 -2.16 10.70
N ALA A 94 -12.20 -1.15 10.00
CA ALA A 94 -13.31 -1.33 9.06
C ALA A 94 -12.97 -2.33 7.93
N ARG A 95 -11.73 -2.28 7.38
CA ARG A 95 -11.26 -3.25 6.38
C ARG A 95 -11.22 -4.67 6.95
N ARG A 96 -10.73 -4.84 8.18
CA ARG A 96 -10.66 -6.16 8.84
C ARG A 96 -12.06 -6.73 9.08
N MET A 97 -12.96 -5.92 9.62
CA MET A 97 -14.37 -6.33 9.79
C MET A 97 -15.03 -6.70 8.44
N ALA A 98 -14.70 -5.98 7.35
CA ALA A 98 -15.20 -6.30 6.03
C ALA A 98 -14.67 -7.65 5.50
N ALA A 99 -13.40 -7.99 5.79
CA ALA A 99 -12.83 -9.29 5.43
C ALA A 99 -13.54 -10.44 6.18
N VAL A 100 -13.75 -10.29 7.50
CA VAL A 100 -14.47 -11.28 8.31
C VAL A 100 -15.94 -11.39 7.87
N SER A 101 -16.60 -10.27 7.58
CA SER A 101 -17.97 -10.28 7.01
C SER A 101 -18.02 -11.05 5.67
N SER A 102 -16.99 -10.90 4.81
CA SER A 102 -16.90 -11.68 3.56
C SER A 102 -16.74 -13.18 3.81
N TRP A 103 -16.02 -13.54 4.88
CA TRP A 103 -15.86 -14.92 5.29
C TRP A 103 -17.20 -15.50 5.79
N TYR A 104 -17.92 -14.80 6.67
CA TYR A 104 -19.24 -15.24 7.13
C TYR A 104 -20.26 -15.36 6.00
N ARG A 105 -20.25 -14.46 5.03
CA ARG A 105 -21.12 -14.64 3.84
C ARG A 105 -20.84 -15.95 3.11
N TYR A 106 -19.58 -16.38 3.09
CA TYR A 106 -19.21 -17.67 2.53
C TYR A 106 -19.67 -18.83 3.40
N LEU A 107 -19.50 -18.73 4.74
CA LEU A 107 -19.99 -19.74 5.67
C LEU A 107 -21.52 -19.91 5.61
N VAL A 108 -22.27 -18.82 5.49
CA VAL A 108 -23.72 -18.85 5.28
C VAL A 108 -24.08 -19.56 3.96
N ALA A 109 -23.34 -19.29 2.89
CA ALA A 109 -23.55 -19.98 1.61
C ALA A 109 -23.15 -21.47 1.62
N CYS A 110 -22.42 -21.91 2.64
CA CYS A 110 -22.06 -23.31 2.90
C CYS A 110 -22.92 -23.95 3.99
N ASP A 111 -23.99 -23.30 4.44
CA ASP A 111 -24.87 -23.75 5.54
C ASP A 111 -24.17 -24.00 6.89
N LEU A 112 -22.97 -23.40 7.08
CA LEU A 112 -22.19 -23.51 8.32
C LEU A 112 -22.53 -22.42 9.34
N HIS A 113 -23.30 -21.40 8.94
CA HIS A 113 -23.78 -20.34 9.82
C HIS A 113 -25.12 -19.82 9.31
N GLU A 114 -26.04 -19.51 10.25
CA GLU A 114 -27.40 -19.06 9.85
C GLU A 114 -27.40 -17.64 9.27
N ARG A 115 -26.60 -16.73 9.84
CA ARG A 115 -26.57 -15.31 9.48
C ARG A 115 -25.17 -14.74 9.63
N ASN A 116 -24.83 -13.76 8.83
CA ASN A 116 -23.57 -13.04 8.95
C ASN A 116 -23.62 -12.06 10.15
N PRO A 117 -22.85 -12.28 11.23
CA PRO A 117 -22.84 -11.40 12.40
C PRO A 117 -22.41 -9.96 12.10
N PHE A 118 -21.63 -9.78 11.02
CA PHE A 118 -21.09 -8.50 10.59
C PHE A 118 -21.99 -7.75 9.60
N GLU A 119 -23.14 -8.28 9.22
CA GLU A 119 -24.00 -7.65 8.21
C GLU A 119 -24.51 -6.30 8.69
N ALA A 120 -25.04 -6.25 9.92
CA ALA A 120 -25.53 -5.04 10.58
C ALA A 120 -24.59 -4.53 11.68
N ALA A 121 -23.33 -5.01 11.75
CA ALA A 121 -22.38 -4.53 12.74
C ALA A 121 -21.93 -3.10 12.43
N GLU A 122 -21.83 -2.28 13.47
CA GLU A 122 -21.32 -0.92 13.35
C GLU A 122 -19.82 -0.94 12.95
N ARG A 123 -19.51 -0.21 11.88
CA ARG A 123 -18.14 -0.07 11.42
C ARG A 123 -17.58 1.28 11.81
N PRO A 124 -16.30 1.34 12.20
CA PRO A 124 -15.65 2.62 12.47
C PRO A 124 -15.81 3.58 11.30
N LYS A 125 -16.23 4.81 11.61
CA LYS A 125 -16.37 5.87 10.60
C LYS A 125 -14.98 6.24 10.05
N VAL A 126 -14.82 6.10 8.76
CA VAL A 126 -13.59 6.48 8.06
C VAL A 126 -13.84 7.82 7.38
N ASP A 127 -13.10 8.84 7.78
CA ASP A 127 -13.07 10.07 7.02
C ASP A 127 -12.44 9.79 5.66
N ARG A 128 -13.26 9.80 4.62
CA ARG A 128 -12.84 9.53 3.26
C ARG A 128 -12.24 10.75 2.58
N ASP A 129 -12.45 11.92 3.12
CA ASP A 129 -11.97 13.20 2.57
C ASP A 129 -10.60 13.59 3.13
N PHE A 130 -10.21 12.99 4.27
CA PHE A 130 -8.89 13.20 4.86
C PHE A 130 -7.95 12.04 4.51
N SER A 131 -6.80 12.36 3.90
CA SER A 131 -5.71 11.40 3.71
C SER A 131 -4.63 11.68 4.75
N ALA A 132 -4.45 10.76 5.67
CA ALA A 132 -3.32 10.79 6.61
C ALA A 132 -1.99 10.40 5.94
N THR A 133 -1.98 10.16 4.62
CA THR A 133 -0.75 9.78 3.90
C THR A 133 0.10 11.02 3.73
N ALA A 134 1.30 10.99 4.31
CA ALA A 134 2.30 12.02 4.11
C ALA A 134 2.64 12.19 2.63
N TRP A 135 2.99 13.39 2.24
CA TRP A 135 3.49 13.75 0.92
C TRP A 135 4.55 14.83 1.06
N LEU A 136 5.35 15.04 0.04
CA LEU A 136 6.36 16.08 -0.02
C LEU A 136 5.86 17.24 -0.88
N ASP A 137 6.09 18.45 -0.46
CA ASP A 137 5.99 19.61 -1.34
C ASP A 137 7.05 19.54 -2.45
N GLU A 138 6.97 20.44 -3.43
CA GLU A 138 7.90 20.45 -4.55
C GLU A 138 9.35 20.63 -4.07
N ALA A 139 9.59 21.46 -3.06
CA ALA A 139 10.92 21.68 -2.49
C ALA A 139 11.45 20.42 -1.81
N GLY A 140 10.63 19.73 -1.03
CA GLY A 140 11.00 18.45 -0.39
C GLY A 140 11.26 17.34 -1.40
N ALA A 141 10.48 17.29 -2.48
CA ALA A 141 10.69 16.32 -3.55
C ALA A 141 12.01 16.58 -4.29
N ARG A 142 12.36 17.86 -4.54
CA ARG A 142 13.65 18.26 -5.14
C ARG A 142 14.82 17.89 -4.23
N ARG A 143 14.76 18.24 -2.93
CA ARG A 143 15.81 17.86 -1.96
C ARG A 143 16.01 16.34 -1.89
N LEU A 144 14.94 15.56 -1.97
CA LEU A 144 15.04 14.11 -1.94
C LEU A 144 15.77 13.57 -3.18
N ILE A 145 15.54 14.14 -4.36
CA ILE A 145 16.28 13.82 -5.60
C ILE A 145 17.74 14.24 -5.46
N GLU A 146 18.03 15.46 -5.03
CA GLU A 146 19.38 15.99 -4.86
C GLU A 146 20.21 15.12 -3.92
N VAL A 147 19.63 14.73 -2.77
CA VAL A 147 20.30 13.80 -1.84
C VAL A 147 20.54 12.44 -2.49
N ALA A 148 19.60 11.92 -3.28
CA ALA A 148 19.83 10.67 -4.01
C ALA A 148 21.01 10.77 -4.99
N GLU A 149 21.19 11.92 -5.65
CA GLU A 149 22.24 12.18 -6.64
C GLU A 149 23.61 12.42 -5.99
N THR A 150 23.66 13.08 -4.84
CA THR A 150 24.92 13.54 -4.22
C THR A 150 25.47 12.57 -3.17
N ARG A 151 24.64 11.66 -2.63
CA ARG A 151 25.11 10.74 -1.60
C ARG A 151 26.17 9.77 -2.10
N LYS A 152 27.13 9.44 -1.21
CA LYS A 152 28.14 8.41 -1.48
C LYS A 152 27.51 7.02 -1.26
N SER A 153 27.24 6.29 -2.35
CA SER A 153 26.70 4.93 -2.32
C SER A 153 27.02 4.20 -3.62
N ALA A 154 27.41 2.95 -3.51
CA ALA A 154 27.63 2.08 -4.66
C ALA A 154 26.37 1.82 -5.49
N SER A 155 25.19 2.00 -4.92
CA SER A 155 23.91 1.88 -5.62
C SER A 155 23.30 3.22 -6.06
N ARG A 156 24.08 4.31 -5.99
CA ARG A 156 23.59 5.68 -6.19
C ARG A 156 22.84 5.84 -7.51
N VAL A 157 23.41 5.42 -8.61
CA VAL A 157 22.84 5.62 -9.96
C VAL A 157 21.52 4.86 -10.10
N ARG A 158 21.47 3.62 -9.63
CA ARG A 158 20.23 2.82 -9.59
C ARG A 158 19.15 3.50 -8.75
N ASP A 159 19.52 3.99 -7.58
CA ASP A 159 18.60 4.55 -6.60
C ASP A 159 18.03 5.89 -7.09
N VAL A 160 18.83 6.71 -7.77
CA VAL A 160 18.37 7.92 -8.48
C VAL A 160 17.32 7.57 -9.53
N ALA A 161 17.59 6.57 -10.39
CA ALA A 161 16.65 6.15 -11.41
C ALA A 161 15.32 5.68 -10.80
N MET A 162 15.34 4.88 -9.72
CA MET A 162 14.13 4.44 -9.04
C MET A 162 13.34 5.62 -8.43
N VAL A 163 14.00 6.55 -7.75
CA VAL A 163 13.36 7.70 -7.11
C VAL A 163 12.74 8.63 -8.15
N ARG A 164 13.44 8.91 -9.25
CA ARG A 164 12.91 9.73 -10.34
C ARG A 164 11.69 9.10 -10.98
N LEU A 165 11.70 7.78 -11.25
CA LEU A 165 10.52 7.07 -11.75
C LEU A 165 9.33 7.18 -10.79
N MET A 166 9.54 7.00 -9.48
CA MET A 166 8.47 7.10 -8.49
C MET A 166 7.89 8.51 -8.37
N LEU A 167 8.74 9.54 -8.37
CA LEU A 167 8.31 10.93 -8.25
C LEU A 167 7.74 11.50 -9.55
N GLN A 168 8.28 11.13 -10.72
CA GLN A 168 7.91 11.74 -11.99
C GLN A 168 6.83 10.96 -12.76
N LEU A 169 6.61 9.68 -12.43
CA LEU A 169 5.55 8.87 -13.03
C LEU A 169 4.49 8.45 -12.02
N GLY A 170 4.71 8.64 -10.73
CA GLY A 170 3.77 8.24 -9.68
C GLY A 170 3.51 6.74 -9.62
N ILE A 171 4.41 5.90 -10.10
CA ILE A 171 4.24 4.44 -10.14
C ILE A 171 4.32 3.82 -8.75
N ARG A 172 3.62 2.69 -8.56
CA ARG A 172 3.62 1.98 -7.27
C ARG A 172 4.93 1.25 -7.05
N VAL A 173 5.35 1.07 -5.81
CA VAL A 173 6.57 0.30 -5.47
C VAL A 173 6.53 -1.11 -6.06
N THR A 174 5.37 -1.76 -6.09
CA THR A 174 5.21 -3.08 -6.70
C THR A 174 5.40 -3.06 -8.21
N GLU A 175 5.06 -1.95 -8.85
CA GLU A 175 5.25 -1.72 -10.28
C GLU A 175 6.73 -1.46 -10.57
N VAL A 176 7.41 -0.61 -9.77
CA VAL A 176 8.86 -0.34 -9.91
C VAL A 176 9.68 -1.62 -9.84
N VAL A 177 9.49 -2.43 -8.80
CA VAL A 177 10.28 -3.67 -8.63
C VAL A 177 9.93 -4.77 -9.63
N ALA A 178 8.75 -4.67 -10.26
CA ALA A 178 8.29 -5.60 -11.28
C ALA A 178 8.67 -5.18 -12.70
N LEU A 179 9.23 -3.95 -12.90
CA LEU A 179 9.64 -3.52 -14.22
C LEU A 179 10.69 -4.46 -14.80
N ASP A 180 10.51 -4.76 -16.06
CA ASP A 180 11.44 -5.54 -16.87
C ASP A 180 12.09 -4.63 -17.91
N LEU A 181 13.27 -4.96 -18.40
CA LEU A 181 13.94 -4.19 -19.44
C LEU A 181 13.09 -4.10 -20.72
N SER A 182 12.33 -5.14 -21.03
CA SER A 182 11.38 -5.16 -22.16
C SER A 182 10.21 -4.17 -22.00
N ALA A 183 10.04 -3.56 -20.82
CA ALA A 183 9.03 -2.53 -20.61
C ALA A 183 9.45 -1.16 -21.18
N LEU A 184 10.74 -0.95 -21.43
CA LEU A 184 11.25 0.27 -22.02
C LEU A 184 11.07 0.24 -23.55
N GLY A 185 10.69 1.37 -24.13
CA GLY A 185 10.48 1.47 -25.56
C GLY A 185 10.41 2.91 -26.03
N ALA A 186 10.05 3.10 -27.29
CA ALA A 186 9.79 4.40 -27.88
C ALA A 186 8.57 4.34 -28.82
N VAL A 187 7.76 5.40 -28.83
CA VAL A 187 6.63 5.57 -29.74
C VAL A 187 6.67 6.98 -30.32
N ARG A 188 6.67 7.09 -31.62
CA ARG A 188 6.74 8.38 -32.35
C ARG A 188 7.91 9.27 -31.88
N GLY A 189 9.08 8.66 -31.64
CA GLY A 189 10.27 9.36 -31.16
C GLY A 189 10.28 9.70 -29.66
N GLN A 190 9.19 9.45 -28.94
CA GLN A 190 9.10 9.68 -27.50
C GLN A 190 9.42 8.39 -26.74
N ARG A 191 10.33 8.45 -25.77
CA ARG A 191 10.64 7.32 -24.88
C ARG A 191 9.43 6.99 -24.00
N THR A 192 9.21 5.71 -23.82
CA THR A 192 8.05 5.21 -23.05
C THR A 192 8.44 4.07 -22.12
N VAL A 193 7.60 3.86 -21.11
CA VAL A 193 7.66 2.67 -20.24
C VAL A 193 6.27 2.06 -20.13
N VAL A 194 6.19 0.75 -20.25
CA VAL A 194 4.94 -0.01 -20.05
C VAL A 194 4.86 -0.50 -18.61
N ILE A 195 3.88 -0.02 -17.89
CA ILE A 195 3.64 -0.35 -16.47
C ILE A 195 2.52 -1.38 -16.39
N SER A 196 2.80 -2.52 -15.74
CA SER A 196 1.80 -3.56 -15.49
C SER A 196 1.14 -3.32 -14.13
N GLY A 197 -0.12 -2.89 -14.16
CA GLY A 197 -0.91 -2.55 -12.99
C GLY A 197 -1.73 -3.71 -12.42
N LYS A 198 -2.56 -3.40 -11.43
CA LYS A 198 -3.46 -4.37 -10.79
C LYS A 198 -4.41 -5.00 -11.82
N GLY A 199 -4.50 -6.34 -11.82
CA GLY A 199 -5.39 -7.07 -12.72
C GLY A 199 -4.80 -7.34 -14.11
N GLY A 200 -3.50 -7.11 -14.32
CA GLY A 200 -2.85 -7.33 -15.62
C GLY A 200 -3.05 -6.17 -16.62
N LYS A 201 -3.72 -5.07 -16.22
CA LYS A 201 -3.85 -3.87 -17.07
C LYS A 201 -2.45 -3.31 -17.34
N ARG A 202 -2.10 -3.17 -18.60
CA ARG A 202 -0.84 -2.55 -19.05
C ARG A 202 -1.13 -1.11 -19.48
N VAL A 203 -0.34 -0.18 -18.96
CA VAL A 203 -0.46 1.24 -19.29
C VAL A 203 0.89 1.71 -19.82
N GLN A 204 0.89 2.25 -21.03
CA GLN A 204 2.07 2.90 -21.61
C GLN A 204 2.14 4.34 -21.12
N ARG A 205 3.29 4.74 -20.62
CA ARG A 205 3.55 6.08 -20.10
C ARG A 205 4.73 6.71 -20.81
N ALA A 206 4.66 7.99 -21.11
CA ALA A 206 5.80 8.77 -21.53
C ALA A 206 6.85 8.76 -20.42
N LEU A 207 8.12 8.59 -20.78
CA LEU A 207 9.25 8.64 -19.86
C LEU A 207 9.83 10.06 -19.87
N PRO A 208 9.71 10.83 -18.77
CA PRO A 208 10.27 12.17 -18.68
C PRO A 208 11.79 12.16 -18.91
N ALA A 209 12.31 13.20 -19.55
CA ALA A 209 13.73 13.28 -19.96
C ALA A 209 14.70 13.00 -18.79
N ALA A 210 14.44 13.61 -17.60
CA ALA A 210 15.29 13.43 -16.44
C ALA A 210 15.25 12.00 -15.87
N ALA A 211 14.08 11.33 -15.90
CA ALA A 211 13.99 9.92 -15.53
C ALA A 211 14.66 9.02 -16.56
N GLY A 212 14.53 9.38 -17.83
CA GLY A 212 15.20 8.69 -18.94
C GLY A 212 16.72 8.74 -18.83
N ALA A 213 17.29 9.93 -18.60
CA ALA A 213 18.73 10.09 -18.40
C ALA A 213 19.25 9.28 -17.21
N ALA A 214 18.55 9.35 -16.07
CA ALA A 214 18.93 8.56 -14.89
C ALA A 214 18.87 7.04 -15.12
N LEU A 215 17.93 6.58 -15.97
CA LEU A 215 17.87 5.18 -16.38
C LEU A 215 19.06 4.82 -17.29
N ASP A 216 19.44 5.69 -18.22
CA ASP A 216 20.58 5.44 -19.12
C ASP A 216 21.89 5.33 -18.33
N ASP A 217 22.11 6.24 -17.38
CA ASP A 217 23.27 6.17 -16.47
C ASP A 217 23.29 4.85 -15.69
N TYR A 218 22.14 4.44 -15.17
CA TYR A 218 22.03 3.17 -14.45
C TYR A 218 22.27 1.96 -15.35
N LEU A 219 21.70 1.94 -16.55
CA LEU A 219 21.88 0.84 -17.50
C LEU A 219 23.31 0.73 -18.00
N ALA A 220 23.98 1.87 -18.21
CA ALA A 220 25.41 1.90 -18.57
C ALA A 220 26.27 1.32 -17.42
N GLU A 221 26.04 1.76 -16.15
CA GLU A 221 26.76 1.20 -14.99
C GLU A 221 26.48 -0.29 -14.82
N ARG A 222 25.23 -0.71 -14.98
CA ARG A 222 24.83 -2.11 -14.90
C ARG A 222 25.51 -2.96 -15.97
N ALA A 223 25.51 -2.51 -17.22
CA ALA A 223 26.15 -3.20 -18.36
C ALA A 223 27.65 -3.34 -18.13
N ALA A 224 28.32 -2.27 -17.71
CA ALA A 224 29.76 -2.31 -17.40
C ALA A 224 30.07 -3.34 -16.29
N ARG A 225 29.22 -3.42 -15.25
CA ARG A 225 29.38 -4.40 -14.17
C ARG A 225 29.13 -5.83 -14.64
N GLU A 226 28.19 -6.04 -15.57
CA GLU A 226 27.86 -7.36 -16.12
C GLU A 226 28.76 -7.73 -17.33
N GLY A 227 29.67 -6.87 -17.73
CA GLY A 227 30.60 -7.12 -18.86
C GLY A 227 29.88 -7.19 -20.20
N THR A 228 28.82 -6.40 -20.40
CA THR A 228 27.99 -6.41 -21.60
C THR A 228 27.64 -4.98 -22.07
N GLU A 229 26.94 -4.85 -23.17
CA GLU A 229 26.41 -3.59 -23.65
C GLU A 229 25.01 -3.32 -23.06
N PRO A 230 24.61 -2.04 -22.86
CA PRO A 230 23.29 -1.69 -22.32
C PRO A 230 22.14 -2.32 -23.09
N GLY A 231 22.21 -2.42 -24.42
CA GLY A 231 21.19 -3.03 -25.27
C GLY A 231 21.08 -4.55 -25.17
N SER A 232 22.09 -5.21 -24.61
CA SER A 232 22.13 -6.67 -24.42
C SER A 232 21.64 -7.11 -23.03
N LEU A 233 21.37 -6.17 -22.14
CA LEU A 233 20.82 -6.47 -20.83
C LEU A 233 19.43 -7.11 -20.95
N THR A 234 19.12 -8.08 -20.07
CA THR A 234 17.84 -8.77 -20.04
C THR A 234 17.27 -8.88 -18.62
N GLY A 235 16.01 -9.27 -18.51
CA GLY A 235 15.35 -9.54 -17.24
C GLY A 235 14.92 -8.29 -16.50
N ARG A 236 14.95 -8.33 -15.18
CA ARG A 236 14.48 -7.23 -14.33
C ARG A 236 15.24 -5.94 -14.57
N LEU A 237 14.47 -4.82 -14.64
CA LEU A 237 15.08 -3.50 -14.83
C LEU A 237 16.01 -3.15 -13.66
N PHE A 238 15.53 -3.30 -12.40
CA PHE A 238 16.32 -2.96 -11.22
C PHE A 238 16.85 -4.20 -10.51
N VAL A 239 18.17 -4.28 -10.41
CA VAL A 239 18.87 -5.37 -9.72
C VAL A 239 19.84 -4.84 -8.66
N THR A 240 20.16 -5.67 -7.70
CA THR A 240 21.21 -5.42 -6.70
C THR A 240 22.61 -5.56 -7.33
N SER A 241 23.65 -5.24 -6.58
CA SER A 241 25.05 -5.48 -7.01
C SER A 241 25.34 -6.96 -7.31
N SER A 242 24.61 -7.88 -6.67
CA SER A 242 24.71 -9.34 -6.90
C SER A 242 23.82 -9.85 -8.04
N GLY A 243 23.16 -8.98 -8.82
CA GLY A 243 22.26 -9.36 -9.91
C GLY A 243 20.85 -9.80 -9.48
N ARG A 244 20.56 -9.89 -8.18
CA ARG A 244 19.22 -10.22 -7.68
C ARG A 244 18.25 -9.05 -7.91
N ALA A 245 17.02 -9.35 -8.30
CA ALA A 245 15.98 -8.31 -8.43
C ALA A 245 15.80 -7.54 -7.10
N VAL A 246 15.69 -6.23 -7.19
CA VAL A 246 15.39 -5.35 -6.04
C VAL A 246 14.00 -5.68 -5.51
N ASP A 247 13.85 -5.79 -4.20
CA ASP A 247 12.57 -6.05 -3.55
C ASP A 247 11.93 -4.77 -2.97
N ARG A 248 10.68 -4.90 -2.55
CA ARG A 248 9.92 -3.76 -2.00
C ARG A 248 10.51 -3.22 -0.70
N VAL A 249 11.10 -4.09 0.12
CA VAL A 249 11.67 -3.70 1.42
C VAL A 249 12.91 -2.84 1.21
N GLU A 250 13.72 -3.19 0.19
CA GLU A 250 14.88 -2.38 -0.20
C GLU A 250 14.46 -0.98 -0.66
N VAL A 251 13.40 -0.88 -1.48
CA VAL A 251 12.88 0.43 -1.91
C VAL A 251 12.30 1.22 -0.73
N PHE A 252 11.60 0.59 0.21
CA PHE A 252 11.13 1.24 1.43
C PHE A 252 12.27 1.80 2.27
N ARG A 253 13.33 1.01 2.47
CA ARG A 253 14.53 1.44 3.20
C ARG A 253 15.24 2.59 2.49
N LEU A 254 15.34 2.51 1.17
CA LEU A 254 15.91 3.58 0.35
C LEU A 254 15.15 4.90 0.56
N VAL A 255 13.84 4.89 0.33
CA VAL A 255 13.01 6.11 0.43
C VAL A 255 13.07 6.70 1.85
N ARG A 256 13.00 5.87 2.88
CA ARG A 256 13.15 6.29 4.27
C ARG A 256 14.51 6.96 4.51
N ARG A 257 15.58 6.31 4.08
CA ARG A 257 16.94 6.84 4.24
C ARG A 257 17.14 8.16 3.51
N LEU A 258 16.60 8.30 2.31
CA LEU A 258 16.67 9.56 1.55
C LEU A 258 15.86 10.67 2.23
N ALA A 259 14.70 10.37 2.78
CA ALA A 259 13.88 11.34 3.52
C ALA A 259 14.59 11.85 4.77
N GLU A 260 15.27 10.97 5.52
CA GLU A 260 16.10 11.33 6.66
C GLU A 260 17.24 12.27 6.26
N LEU A 261 17.98 11.91 5.21
CA LEU A 261 19.12 12.71 4.72
C LEU A 261 18.68 14.04 4.09
N ALA A 262 17.50 14.11 3.49
CA ALA A 262 16.92 15.33 2.94
C ALA A 262 16.36 16.27 4.03
N GLY A 263 16.36 15.88 5.29
CA GLY A 263 15.87 16.69 6.39
C GLY A 263 14.40 17.05 6.27
N VAL A 264 13.58 16.16 5.67
CA VAL A 264 12.14 16.41 5.57
C VAL A 264 11.46 16.18 6.93
N GLN A 265 10.36 16.89 7.17
CA GLN A 265 9.58 16.70 8.40
C GLN A 265 8.98 15.30 8.42
N HIS A 266 9.00 14.65 9.57
CA HIS A 266 8.45 13.31 9.77
C HIS A 266 8.95 12.29 8.74
N PRO A 267 10.29 12.10 8.59
CA PRO A 267 10.85 11.21 7.57
C PRO A 267 10.34 9.78 7.72
N GLU A 268 9.93 9.38 8.94
CA GLU A 268 9.31 8.08 9.23
C GLU A 268 7.97 7.87 8.53
N SER A 269 7.29 8.91 8.10
CA SER A 269 6.04 8.83 7.35
C SER A 269 6.25 8.80 5.83
N ILE A 270 7.45 9.16 5.35
CA ILE A 270 7.77 9.16 3.93
C ILE A 270 8.06 7.73 3.46
N THR A 271 7.20 7.23 2.60
CA THR A 271 7.22 5.89 2.04
C THR A 271 7.16 5.96 0.52
N PRO A 272 7.39 4.86 -0.22
CA PRO A 272 7.13 4.83 -1.66
C PRO A 272 5.71 5.27 -2.05
N HIS A 273 4.74 5.03 -1.17
CA HIS A 273 3.37 5.50 -1.40
C HIS A 273 3.25 7.02 -1.21
N ALA A 274 4.01 7.60 -0.27
CA ALA A 274 4.11 9.05 -0.12
C ALA A 274 4.67 9.73 -1.38
N LEU A 275 5.69 9.13 -2.05
CA LEU A 275 6.22 9.67 -3.31
C LEU A 275 5.16 9.66 -4.43
N ARG A 276 4.33 8.63 -4.47
CA ARG A 276 3.20 8.59 -5.40
C ARG A 276 2.13 9.65 -5.07
N HIS A 277 1.88 9.91 -3.79
CA HIS A 277 1.02 11.03 -3.36
C HIS A 277 1.62 12.37 -3.77
N THR A 278 2.92 12.55 -3.57
CA THR A 278 3.68 13.73 -4.01
C THR A 278 3.50 13.98 -5.51
N PHE A 279 3.64 12.96 -6.35
CA PHE A 279 3.37 13.08 -7.80
C PHE A 279 1.96 13.61 -8.07
N ALA A 280 0.94 13.00 -7.43
CA ALA A 280 -0.44 13.39 -7.68
C ALA A 280 -0.75 14.81 -7.19
N THR A 281 -0.20 15.21 -6.04
CA THR A 281 -0.38 16.55 -5.49
C THR A 281 0.28 17.57 -6.38
N ILE A 282 1.56 17.41 -6.71
CA ILE A 282 2.28 18.35 -7.59
C ILE A 282 1.63 18.43 -8.97
N ALA A 283 1.21 17.29 -9.57
CA ALA A 283 0.51 17.31 -10.87
C ALA A 283 -0.80 18.10 -10.78
N THR A 284 -1.58 17.94 -9.71
CA THR A 284 -2.83 18.69 -9.49
C THR A 284 -2.57 20.19 -9.30
N GLU A 285 -1.56 20.56 -8.49
CA GLU A 285 -1.16 21.96 -8.27
C GLU A 285 -0.66 22.63 -9.55
N ARG A 286 -0.04 21.84 -10.44
CA ARG A 286 0.43 22.28 -11.76
C ARG A 286 -0.66 22.24 -12.84
N GLY A 287 -1.91 21.96 -12.48
CA GLY A 287 -3.06 22.02 -13.36
C GLY A 287 -3.27 20.82 -14.26
N ALA A 288 -2.73 19.66 -13.91
CA ALA A 288 -3.01 18.44 -14.65
C ALA A 288 -4.51 18.12 -14.67
N ASP A 289 -5.00 17.68 -15.83
CA ASP A 289 -6.37 17.22 -15.96
C ASP A 289 -6.63 16.03 -15.05
N LEU A 290 -7.86 15.94 -14.52
CA LEU A 290 -8.21 14.92 -13.54
C LEU A 290 -8.27 13.52 -14.17
N ASP A 291 -8.75 13.41 -15.39
CA ASP A 291 -8.90 12.15 -16.09
C ASP A 291 -7.51 11.64 -16.52
N ASP A 292 -6.65 12.52 -17.02
CA ASP A 292 -5.25 12.22 -17.30
C ASP A 292 -4.50 11.76 -16.06
N LEU A 293 -4.70 12.43 -14.92
CA LEU A 293 -4.09 12.03 -13.65
C LEU A 293 -4.64 10.69 -13.15
N GLN A 294 -5.95 10.45 -13.29
CA GLN A 294 -6.58 9.18 -12.94
C GLN A 294 -6.00 8.02 -13.75
N ASP A 295 -5.89 8.22 -15.06
CA ASP A 295 -5.31 7.23 -15.98
C ASP A 295 -3.83 7.00 -15.68
N ALA A 296 -3.07 8.08 -15.46
CA ALA A 296 -1.68 8.03 -15.07
C ALA A 296 -1.46 7.23 -13.80
N MET A 297 -2.31 7.40 -12.82
CA MET A 297 -2.25 6.66 -11.56
C MET A 297 -2.91 5.28 -11.62
N GLY A 298 -3.63 4.95 -12.67
CA GLY A 298 -4.37 3.69 -12.79
C GLY A 298 -5.35 3.50 -11.62
N HIS A 299 -6.11 4.56 -11.28
CA HIS A 299 -7.15 4.49 -10.28
C HIS A 299 -8.45 3.99 -10.91
N ALA A 300 -8.96 2.86 -10.40
CA ALA A 300 -10.25 2.33 -10.85
C ALA A 300 -11.45 3.16 -10.34
N ASP A 301 -11.27 3.88 -9.22
CA ASP A 301 -12.29 4.75 -8.63
C ASP A 301 -11.86 6.21 -8.76
N PRO A 302 -12.61 7.05 -9.51
CA PRO A 302 -12.35 8.48 -9.67
C PRO A 302 -12.29 9.25 -8.35
N ARG A 303 -13.00 8.78 -7.32
CA ARG A 303 -13.01 9.40 -5.99
C ARG A 303 -11.62 9.48 -5.39
N THR A 304 -10.76 8.50 -5.71
CA THR A 304 -9.38 8.47 -5.21
C THR A 304 -8.57 9.64 -5.78
N THR A 305 -8.76 9.98 -7.05
CA THR A 305 -8.06 11.10 -7.70
C THR A 305 -8.66 12.44 -7.30
N ARG A 306 -10.00 12.55 -7.18
CA ARG A 306 -10.68 13.80 -6.73
C ARG A 306 -10.23 14.26 -5.34
N ARG A 307 -9.73 13.36 -4.49
CA ARG A 307 -9.18 13.71 -3.18
C ARG A 307 -8.00 14.67 -3.27
N TYR A 308 -7.12 14.49 -4.26
CA TYR A 308 -5.98 15.39 -4.48
C TYR A 308 -6.44 16.80 -4.88
N GLN A 309 -7.44 16.88 -5.76
CA GLN A 309 -8.03 18.17 -6.16
C GLN A 309 -8.65 18.93 -4.98
N ARG A 310 -9.36 18.21 -4.09
CA ARG A 310 -9.96 18.82 -2.90
C ARG A 310 -8.90 19.34 -1.93
N ALA A 311 -7.80 18.58 -1.72
CA ALA A 311 -6.71 18.99 -0.84
C ALA A 311 -6.00 20.25 -1.35
N ALA A 312 -5.65 20.30 -2.65
CA ALA A 312 -5.02 21.47 -3.26
C ALA A 312 -5.93 22.71 -3.23
N ARG A 313 -7.23 22.55 -3.56
CA ARG A 313 -8.19 23.68 -3.58
C ARG A 313 -8.55 24.21 -2.20
N ARG A 314 -8.46 23.43 -1.13
CA ARG A 314 -8.88 23.86 0.22
C ARG A 314 -8.07 25.02 0.77
N LEU A 315 -6.79 25.09 0.51
CA LEU A 315 -5.93 26.17 1.01
C LEU A 315 -5.93 27.38 0.08
N GLU A 316 -5.83 27.18 -1.22
CA GLU A 316 -5.75 28.29 -2.20
C GLU A 316 -7.09 29.01 -2.43
N ARG A 317 -8.21 28.31 -2.24
CA ARG A 317 -9.57 28.85 -2.45
C ARG A 317 -10.41 28.84 -1.19
N ASP A 318 -9.76 28.96 -0.04
CA ASP A 318 -10.50 29.09 1.21
C ASP A 318 -11.32 30.39 1.18
N PRO A 319 -12.63 30.34 1.43
CA PRO A 319 -13.48 31.55 1.45
C PRO A 319 -12.98 32.62 2.41
N SER A 320 -12.18 32.27 3.41
CA SER A 320 -11.57 33.23 4.34
C SER A 320 -10.72 34.28 3.61
N HIS A 321 -10.06 33.92 2.50
CA HIS A 321 -9.30 34.91 1.70
C HIS A 321 -10.21 35.94 1.06
N LEU A 322 -11.40 35.54 0.59
CA LEU A 322 -12.38 36.46 0.03
C LEU A 322 -12.98 37.36 1.12
N VAL A 323 -13.26 36.78 2.28
CA VAL A 323 -13.77 37.53 3.44
C VAL A 323 -12.72 38.51 3.95
N ALA A 324 -11.46 38.07 4.10
CA ALA A 324 -10.36 38.94 4.52
C ALA A 324 -10.17 40.12 3.54
N ALA A 325 -10.20 39.86 2.24
CA ALA A 325 -10.09 40.90 1.22
C ALA A 325 -11.26 41.91 1.24
N ALA A 326 -12.45 41.49 1.71
CA ALA A 326 -13.62 42.35 1.81
C ALA A 326 -13.64 43.18 3.12
N LEU A 327 -12.97 42.72 4.16
CA LEU A 327 -12.97 43.39 5.47
C LEU A 327 -11.71 44.24 5.72
N GLY A 328 -10.77 44.28 4.80
CA GLY A 328 -9.53 45.04 4.87
C GLY A 328 -8.42 44.27 5.46
#